data_158c1b318c1ed8f35eac6d773f23866a
#
_entry.id   158c1b318c1ed8f35eac6d773f23866a
#
_cell.length_a   1.000
_cell.length_b   1.000
_cell.length_c   1.000
_cell.angle_alpha   90.00
_cell.angle_beta   90.00
_cell.angle_gamma   90.00
#
_symmetry.space_group_name_H-M   'P 1'
#
loop_
_entity.id
_entity.type
_entity.pdbx_description
1 polymer ?
#
loop_
_entity_poly.entity_id
_entity_poly.type
_entity_poly.pdbx_seq_one_letter_code
_entity_poly.pdbx_strand_id
1 'polypeptide(L)' 'MAKGSVRKKGKKWYYRFYVEDLSGNRVQKEFPGTESKSETEAMLRKAMDDYERINILLS' A
#
# COMPACT_ATOMS: atom_id res chain seq x y z
N MET A 1 -9.04 -9.14 4.34
CA MET A 1 -7.62 -8.90 4.53
C MET A 1 -7.06 -8.05 3.43
N ALA A 2 -6.39 -6.98 3.79
CA ALA A 2 -5.70 -6.18 2.79
C ALA A 2 -4.46 -6.94 2.32
N LYS A 3 -4.32 -7.06 1.02
CA LYS A 3 -3.15 -7.69 0.43
C LYS A 3 -2.35 -6.66 -0.31
N GLY A 4 -1.07 -6.64 -0.02
CA GLY A 4 -0.16 -5.75 -0.71
C GLY A 4 1.05 -6.53 -1.21
N SER A 5 1.77 -5.93 -2.09
CA SER A 5 2.99 -6.52 -2.62
C SER A 5 4.02 -5.45 -2.93
N VAL A 6 5.27 -5.85 -3.05
CA VAL A 6 6.34 -4.95 -3.44
C VAL A 6 6.92 -5.45 -4.76
N ARG A 7 7.39 -4.52 -5.56
CA ARG A 7 7.92 -4.82 -6.87
C ARG A 7 9.13 -3.94 -7.14
N LYS A 8 10.14 -4.53 -7.74
CA LYS A 8 11.34 -3.80 -8.13
C LYS A 8 11.22 -3.32 -9.56
N LYS A 9 11.45 -2.03 -9.76
CA LYS A 9 11.53 -1.42 -11.08
C LYS A 9 12.84 -0.64 -11.17
N GLY A 10 13.74 -1.08 -12.01
CA GLY A 10 15.05 -0.47 -12.11
C GLY A 10 15.81 -0.58 -10.80
N LYS A 11 16.19 0.55 -10.23
CA LYS A 11 16.94 0.60 -8.98
C LYS A 11 16.06 0.81 -7.74
N LYS A 12 14.77 1.00 -7.94
CA LYS A 12 13.85 1.30 -6.85
C LYS A 12 12.82 0.20 -6.68
N TRP A 13 12.38 0.05 -5.44
CA TRP A 13 11.25 -0.81 -5.12
C TRP A 13 9.99 0.05 -5.00
N TYR A 14 8.88 -0.52 -5.41
CA TYR A 14 7.56 0.11 -5.31
C TYR A 14 6.66 -0.82 -4.52
N TYR A 15 5.73 -0.25 -3.77
CA TYR A 15 4.73 -1.05 -3.07
C TYR A 15 3.35 -0.69 -3.58
N ARG A 16 2.46 -1.66 -3.53
CA ARG A 16 1.09 -1.46 -3.97
C ARG A 16 0.15 -2.25 -3.09
N PHE A 17 -1.06 -1.75 -2.98
CA PHE A 17 -2.11 -2.43 -2.25
C PHE A 17 -3.47 -1.95 -2.74
N TYR A 18 -4.50 -2.70 -2.38
CA TYR A 18 -5.86 -2.38 -2.79
C TYR A 18 -6.51 -1.47 -1.76
N VAL A 19 -7.21 -0.45 -2.26
CA VAL A 19 -8.01 0.44 -1.42
C VAL A 19 -9.43 0.44 -1.96
N GLU A 20 -10.41 0.74 -1.11
CA GLU A 20 -11.78 0.89 -1.54
C GLU A 20 -12.06 2.38 -1.77
N ASP A 21 -12.68 2.68 -2.90
CA ASP A 21 -13.11 4.04 -3.17
C ASP A 21 -14.48 4.30 -2.52
N LEU A 22 -15.01 5.49 -2.74
CA LEU A 22 -16.31 5.87 -2.15
C LEU A 22 -17.48 5.05 -2.68
N SER A 23 -17.30 4.41 -3.82
CA SER A 23 -18.32 3.55 -4.41
C SER A 23 -18.22 2.10 -3.95
N GLY A 24 -17.23 1.79 -3.11
CA GLY A 24 -17.00 0.45 -2.63
C GLY A 24 -16.20 -0.43 -3.59
N ASN A 25 -15.67 0.14 -4.66
CA ASN A 25 -14.86 -0.59 -5.60
C ASN A 25 -13.41 -0.70 -5.13
N ARG A 26 -12.79 -1.83 -5.38
CA ARG A 26 -11.39 -2.01 -5.08
C ARG A 26 -10.52 -1.44 -6.17
N VAL A 27 -9.63 -0.55 -5.80
CA VAL A 27 -8.69 0.06 -6.72
C VAL A 27 -7.28 -0.23 -6.23
N GLN A 28 -6.43 -0.68 -7.12
CA GLN A 28 -5.03 -0.92 -6.81
C GLN A 28 -4.25 0.38 -6.96
N LYS A 29 -3.51 0.75 -5.93
CA LYS A 29 -2.65 1.92 -5.97
C LYS A 29 -1.20 1.53 -5.74
N GLU A 30 -0.31 2.14 -6.50
CA GLU A 30 1.12 1.90 -6.41
C GLU A 30 1.81 3.17 -5.94
N PHE A 31 2.77 3.01 -5.05
CA PHE A 31 3.52 4.11 -4.47
C PHE A 31 5.01 3.84 -4.57
N PRO A 32 5.82 4.88 -4.72
CA PRO A 32 7.26 4.71 -4.74
C PRO A 32 7.79 4.34 -3.34
N GLY A 33 8.65 3.35 -3.30
CA GLY A 33 9.31 2.95 -2.07
C GLY A 33 10.75 3.46 -2.06
N THR A 34 11.66 2.58 -1.64
CA THR A 34 13.08 2.90 -1.57
C THR A 34 13.87 1.92 -2.42
N GLU A 35 15.19 2.01 -2.38
CA GLU A 35 16.04 1.06 -3.06
C GLU A 35 16.15 -0.27 -2.28
N SER A 36 15.64 -0.32 -1.07
CA SER A 36 15.67 -1.50 -0.23
C SER A 36 14.31 -2.18 -0.19
N LYS A 37 14.29 -3.48 -0.46
CA LYS A 37 13.06 -4.27 -0.38
C LYS A 37 12.48 -4.27 1.04
N SER A 38 13.36 -4.43 2.01
CA SER A 38 12.97 -4.50 3.42
C SER A 38 12.29 -3.21 3.87
N GLU A 39 12.87 -2.08 3.52
CA GLU A 39 12.28 -0.79 3.84
C GLU A 39 10.96 -0.57 3.13
N THR A 40 10.89 -0.99 1.87
CA THR A 40 9.66 -0.85 1.10
C THR A 40 8.55 -1.71 1.69
N GLU A 41 8.87 -2.89 2.16
CA GLU A 41 7.88 -3.75 2.83
C GLU A 41 7.38 -3.10 4.12
N ALA A 42 8.26 -2.46 4.87
CA ALA A 42 7.86 -1.74 6.07
C ALA A 42 6.95 -0.56 5.74
N MET A 43 7.26 0.15 4.65
CA MET A 43 6.41 1.24 4.18
C MET A 43 5.03 0.74 3.77
N LEU A 44 4.99 -0.41 3.12
CA LEU A 44 3.73 -1.03 2.72
C LEU A 44 2.86 -1.36 3.93
N ARG A 45 3.45 -1.98 4.95
CA ARG A 45 2.71 -2.31 6.17
C ARG A 45 2.15 -1.07 6.85
N LYS A 46 2.97 -0.04 6.93
CA LYS A 46 2.54 1.21 7.56
C LYS A 46 1.41 1.86 6.77
N ALA A 47 1.54 1.87 5.44
CA ALA A 47 0.51 2.46 4.58
C ALA A 47 -0.81 1.72 4.71
N MET A 48 -0.77 0.39 4.73
CA MET A 48 -1.98 -0.40 4.90
C MET A 48 -2.62 -0.19 6.27
N ASP A 49 -1.81 -0.11 7.31
CA ASP A 49 -2.29 0.13 8.66
C ASP A 49 -2.94 1.50 8.78
N ASP A 50 -2.31 2.51 8.23
CA ASP A 50 -2.85 3.87 8.24
C ASP A 50 -4.18 3.95 7.48
N TYR A 51 -4.25 3.26 6.35
CA TYR A 51 -5.46 3.23 5.55
C TYR A 51 -6.60 2.56 6.29
N GLU A 52 -6.35 1.43 6.93
CA GLU A 52 -7.37 0.73 7.70
C GLU A 52 -7.86 1.57 8.88
N ARG A 53 -6.95 2.28 9.51
CA ARG A 53 -7.29 3.14 10.64
C ARG A 53 -8.20 4.30 10.22
N ILE A 54 -7.87 4.92 9.09
CA ILE A 54 -8.70 6.00 8.54
C ILE A 54 -10.07 5.48 8.16
N ASN A 55 -10.12 4.30 7.57
CA ASN A 55 -11.37 3.69 7.15
C ASN A 55 -12.29 3.40 8.33
N ILE A 56 -11.73 2.94 9.43
CA ILE A 56 -12.48 2.69 10.67
C ILE A 56 -13.03 3.99 11.23
N LEU A 57 -12.25 5.06 11.20
CA LEU A 57 -12.68 6.35 11.71
C LEU A 57 -13.76 7.00 10.86
N LEU A 58 -13.81 6.70 9.58
CA LEU A 58 -14.78 7.27 8.67
C LEU A 58 -16.07 6.45 8.60
N SER A 59 -16.02 5.23 9.04
CA SER A 59 -17.22 4.39 9.08
C SER A 59 -17.89 4.44 10.46
#